data_d6f5a056f01333499f3632540af677e3
#
_entry.id   d6f5a056f01333499f3632540af677e3
#
_cell.length_a   1.000
_cell.length_b   1.000
_cell.length_c   1.000
_cell.angle_alpha   90.00
_cell.angle_beta   90.00
_cell.angle_gamma   90.00
#
_symmetry.space_group_name_H-M   'P 1'
#
loop_
_entity.id
_entity.type
_entity.pdbx_description
1 polymer ?
#
loop_
_entity_poly.entity_id
_entity_poly.type
_entity_poly.pdbx_seq_one_letter_code
_entity_poly.pdbx_strand_id
1 'polypeptide(L)'
;ATAACVAPGDAAQQDQAVEADHFVPSRPETVSWGWYPIDKEPVVTIQSGETVRINTITHAGATQREEPGAYLTGLGIPRDEILQDVLDFWASRDGRPREGRSGHVITGPVYVEGAEPGDMLEVQILDIQTRVPWGINNTSARGGVFSQGYPGFDDDDPALDIAQRRHVIRTGEVDGREVAFFSPDIQVPLAPFMGIVAVAPDPVVGEPGVSVPGVQSSRPPGAFGGNLDVKDLTAGTTVDLPVFHPGAL
;
A
#
# COMPACT_ATOMS: atom_id res chain seq x y z
N ALA A 1 -26.15 -21.12 26.07
CA ALA A 1 -25.21 -20.39 25.23
C ALA A 1 -25.37 -20.94 23.82
N THR A 2 -26.16 -20.24 23.00
CA THR A 2 -26.40 -20.57 21.58
C THR A 2 -25.41 -19.75 20.76
N ALA A 3 -24.47 -20.45 20.12
CA ALA A 3 -23.61 -19.86 19.12
C ALA A 3 -24.46 -19.49 17.90
N ALA A 4 -24.57 -18.23 17.57
CA ALA A 4 -25.13 -17.76 16.33
C ALA A 4 -24.10 -18.01 15.21
N CYS A 5 -24.39 -18.93 14.30
CA CYS A 5 -23.71 -19.02 13.01
C CYS A 5 -24.06 -17.77 12.20
N VAL A 6 -23.09 -16.92 11.95
CA VAL A 6 -23.19 -15.88 10.94
C VAL A 6 -23.08 -16.58 9.59
N ALA A 7 -24.10 -16.45 8.76
CA ALA A 7 -24.10 -16.92 7.38
C ALA A 7 -23.02 -16.19 6.58
N PRO A 8 -22.39 -16.84 5.58
CA PRO A 8 -21.46 -16.16 4.69
C PRO A 8 -22.25 -15.10 3.92
N GLY A 9 -21.90 -13.82 4.18
CA GLY A 9 -22.42 -12.70 3.42
C GLY A 9 -21.92 -12.80 1.99
N ASP A 10 -22.83 -12.59 1.04
CA ASP A 10 -22.57 -12.59 -0.39
C ASP A 10 -21.35 -11.73 -0.75
N ALA A 11 -20.47 -12.30 -1.56
CA ALA A 11 -19.31 -11.62 -2.17
C ALA A 11 -19.68 -10.45 -3.12
N ALA A 12 -20.93 -10.00 -3.09
CA ALA A 12 -21.49 -8.96 -3.95
C ALA A 12 -21.37 -7.54 -3.36
N GLN A 13 -20.68 -7.33 -2.23
CA GLN A 13 -20.55 -6.02 -1.59
C GLN A 13 -19.37 -5.19 -2.14
N GLN A 14 -18.79 -5.60 -3.26
CA GLN A 14 -17.56 -5.03 -3.80
C GLN A 14 -17.72 -3.87 -4.78
N ASP A 15 -18.89 -3.32 -5.03
CA ASP A 15 -19.05 -2.35 -6.13
C ASP A 15 -19.99 -1.16 -5.86
N GLN A 16 -19.98 -0.62 -4.65
CA GLN A 16 -20.41 0.78 -4.46
C GLN A 16 -19.17 1.70 -4.45
N ALA A 17 -18.33 1.53 -5.47
CA ALA A 17 -17.21 2.43 -5.67
C ALA A 17 -17.75 3.83 -5.93
N VAL A 18 -17.22 4.82 -5.20
CA VAL A 18 -17.46 6.23 -5.49
C VAL A 18 -17.20 6.47 -6.98
N GLU A 19 -18.17 7.07 -7.66
CA GLU A 19 -18.03 7.43 -9.07
C GLU A 19 -16.90 8.44 -9.20
N ALA A 20 -15.96 8.18 -10.08
CA ALA A 20 -14.80 9.03 -10.36
C ALA A 20 -14.69 9.24 -11.86
N ASP A 21 -14.13 10.38 -12.28
CA ASP A 21 -13.95 10.72 -13.69
C ASP A 21 -13.03 9.71 -14.39
N HIS A 22 -12.05 9.19 -13.66
CA HIS A 22 -11.05 8.25 -14.17
C HIS A 22 -10.88 7.04 -13.25
N PHE A 23 -10.42 5.92 -13.83
CA PHE A 23 -10.10 4.70 -13.08
C PHE A 23 -8.76 4.11 -13.48
N VAL A 24 -7.91 3.88 -12.50
CA VAL A 24 -6.60 3.21 -12.66
C VAL A 24 -6.62 1.86 -11.93
N PRO A 25 -6.73 0.74 -12.64
CA PRO A 25 -6.63 -0.58 -12.04
C PRO A 25 -5.18 -0.89 -11.62
N SER A 26 -5.02 -1.77 -10.64
CA SER A 26 -3.70 -2.30 -10.25
C SER A 26 -3.34 -3.51 -11.11
N ARG A 27 -2.79 -3.29 -12.29
CA ARG A 27 -2.38 -4.32 -13.26
C ARG A 27 -0.86 -4.32 -13.43
N PRO A 28 -0.26 -5.37 -13.98
CA PRO A 28 1.18 -5.40 -14.27
C PRO A 28 1.71 -4.16 -15.02
N GLU A 29 0.94 -3.60 -15.94
CA GLU A 29 1.32 -2.43 -16.76
C GLU A 29 1.22 -1.12 -15.98
N THR A 30 0.29 -1.04 -15.03
CA THR A 30 -0.01 0.19 -14.28
C THR A 30 0.75 0.31 -12.98
N VAL A 31 1.55 -0.69 -12.62
CA VAL A 31 2.30 -0.69 -11.37
C VAL A 31 3.81 -0.65 -11.58
N SER A 32 4.52 -0.17 -10.57
CA SER A 32 5.98 -0.23 -10.45
C SER A 32 6.36 -0.93 -9.16
N TRP A 33 7.48 -1.64 -9.13
CA TRP A 33 7.88 -2.45 -7.98
C TRP A 33 9.15 -1.92 -7.32
N GLY A 34 8.99 -1.35 -6.14
CA GLY A 34 10.09 -0.95 -5.25
C GLY A 34 10.72 0.40 -5.56
N TRP A 35 10.23 1.17 -6.54
CA TRP A 35 10.78 2.44 -6.96
C TRP A 35 9.74 3.36 -7.58
N TYR A 36 10.08 4.65 -7.70
CA TYR A 36 9.28 5.65 -8.40
C TYR A 36 9.91 5.91 -9.77
N PRO A 37 9.31 5.46 -10.88
CA PRO A 37 9.81 5.75 -12.22
C PRO A 37 9.53 7.21 -12.58
N ILE A 38 10.54 7.90 -13.11
CA ILE A 38 10.42 9.29 -13.59
C ILE A 38 10.22 9.37 -15.12
N ASP A 39 10.37 8.25 -15.79
CA ASP A 39 10.32 8.12 -17.25
C ASP A 39 9.22 7.14 -17.74
N LYS A 40 8.36 6.70 -16.82
CA LYS A 40 7.24 5.83 -17.16
C LYS A 40 6.12 6.65 -17.78
N GLU A 41 5.63 6.19 -18.94
CA GLU A 41 4.45 6.80 -19.56
C GLU A 41 3.26 6.83 -18.59
N PRO A 42 2.49 7.92 -18.58
CA PRO A 42 1.32 8.03 -17.72
C PRO A 42 0.29 6.93 -18.04
N VAL A 43 -0.30 6.37 -17.00
CA VAL A 43 -1.39 5.40 -17.14
C VAL A 43 -2.73 6.08 -17.40
N VAL A 44 -2.84 7.35 -16.99
CA VAL A 44 -3.96 8.24 -17.27
C VAL A 44 -3.47 9.69 -17.22
N THR A 45 -4.08 10.54 -18.02
CA THR A 45 -3.91 12.00 -17.99
C THR A 45 -5.20 12.63 -17.50
N ILE A 46 -5.10 13.56 -16.57
CA ILE A 46 -6.26 14.24 -15.96
C ILE A 46 -6.05 15.76 -15.96
N GLN A 47 -7.13 16.49 -15.80
CA GLN A 47 -7.09 17.93 -15.52
C GLN A 47 -7.16 18.18 -14.00
N SER A 48 -6.68 19.36 -13.58
CA SER A 48 -6.83 19.78 -12.19
C SER A 48 -8.32 19.83 -11.82
N GLY A 49 -8.66 19.23 -10.66
CA GLY A 49 -10.03 19.13 -10.17
C GLY A 49 -10.77 17.86 -10.59
N GLU A 50 -10.24 17.07 -11.52
CA GLU A 50 -10.81 15.77 -11.84
C GLU A 50 -10.46 14.73 -10.77
N THR A 51 -11.29 13.71 -10.66
CA THR A 51 -11.20 12.64 -9.66
C THR A 51 -10.68 11.35 -10.27
N VAL A 52 -9.81 10.66 -9.53
CA VAL A 52 -9.24 9.37 -9.96
C VAL A 52 -9.46 8.31 -8.90
N ARG A 53 -10.12 7.22 -9.26
CA ARG A 53 -10.15 6.01 -8.46
C ARG A 53 -8.95 5.14 -8.79
N ILE A 54 -8.12 4.84 -7.80
CA ILE A 54 -6.90 4.05 -7.97
C ILE A 54 -7.01 2.77 -7.15
N ASN A 55 -6.94 1.62 -7.81
CA ASN A 55 -6.78 0.35 -7.12
C ASN A 55 -5.32 0.17 -6.73
N THR A 56 -5.10 -0.29 -5.51
CA THR A 56 -3.76 -0.59 -4.99
C THR A 56 -3.68 -2.01 -4.48
N ILE A 57 -2.46 -2.55 -4.39
CA ILE A 57 -2.17 -3.83 -3.73
C ILE A 57 -1.04 -3.64 -2.72
N THR A 58 -1.16 -4.31 -1.58
CA THR A 58 -0.09 -4.33 -0.58
C THR A 58 1.04 -5.29 -0.98
N HIS A 59 2.23 -5.07 -0.45
CA HIS A 59 3.33 -6.02 -0.61
C HIS A 59 3.08 -7.35 0.12
N ALA A 60 2.31 -7.35 1.20
CA ALA A 60 1.93 -8.57 1.90
C ALA A 60 1.00 -9.44 1.02
N GLY A 61 1.48 -10.57 0.59
CA GLY A 61 0.79 -11.44 -0.37
C GLY A 61 1.18 -11.22 -1.84
N ALA A 62 1.79 -10.09 -2.19
CA ALA A 62 2.17 -9.79 -3.57
C ALA A 62 3.68 -9.98 -3.85
N THR A 63 4.55 -9.71 -2.86
CA THR A 63 6.00 -9.61 -3.11
C THR A 63 6.86 -10.65 -2.38
N GLN A 64 6.28 -11.55 -1.60
CA GLN A 64 6.98 -12.68 -0.97
C GLN A 64 7.52 -13.67 -2.02
N ARG A 65 8.29 -14.66 -1.59
CA ARG A 65 8.90 -15.65 -2.48
C ARG A 65 7.90 -16.71 -2.95
N GLU A 66 6.99 -17.11 -2.06
CA GLU A 66 5.99 -18.13 -2.32
C GLU A 66 4.89 -17.59 -3.25
N GLU A 67 4.26 -18.45 -4.01
CA GLU A 67 3.10 -18.08 -4.84
C GLU A 67 1.96 -17.56 -3.94
N PRO A 68 1.32 -16.43 -4.29
CA PRO A 68 0.35 -15.76 -3.39
C PRO A 68 -0.82 -16.63 -2.98
N GLY A 69 -1.35 -17.45 -3.90
CA GLY A 69 -2.47 -18.33 -3.59
C GLY A 69 -2.11 -19.34 -2.51
N ALA A 70 -0.97 -20.03 -2.66
CA ALA A 70 -0.47 -20.98 -1.68
C ALA A 70 -0.09 -20.28 -0.36
N TYR A 71 0.58 -19.13 -0.44
CA TYR A 71 1.00 -18.35 0.72
C TYR A 71 -0.19 -17.88 1.55
N LEU A 72 -1.15 -17.22 0.93
CA LEU A 72 -2.31 -16.63 1.63
C LEU A 72 -3.27 -17.69 2.14
N THR A 73 -3.52 -18.76 1.36
CA THR A 73 -4.32 -19.89 1.86
C THR A 73 -3.64 -20.63 3.01
N GLY A 74 -2.31 -20.71 3.00
CA GLY A 74 -1.52 -21.23 4.12
C GLY A 74 -1.66 -20.40 5.40
N LEU A 75 -2.02 -19.14 5.30
CA LEU A 75 -2.37 -18.25 6.43
C LEU A 75 -3.86 -18.31 6.81
N GLY A 76 -4.65 -19.15 6.15
CA GLY A 76 -6.09 -19.30 6.42
C GLY A 76 -6.99 -18.32 5.67
N ILE A 77 -6.47 -17.62 4.66
CA ILE A 77 -7.28 -16.72 3.82
C ILE A 77 -7.96 -17.57 2.73
N PRO A 78 -9.31 -17.50 2.59
CA PRO A 78 -10.03 -18.18 1.53
C PRO A 78 -9.54 -17.77 0.14
N ARG A 79 -9.54 -18.72 -0.80
CA ARG A 79 -9.02 -18.47 -2.17
C ARG A 79 -9.79 -17.40 -2.92
N ASP A 80 -11.08 -17.31 -2.71
CA ASP A 80 -12.00 -16.34 -3.30
C ASP A 80 -11.84 -14.92 -2.71
N GLU A 81 -11.16 -14.79 -1.60
CA GLU A 81 -10.78 -13.50 -1.01
C GLU A 81 -9.40 -13.01 -1.47
N ILE A 82 -8.71 -13.71 -2.35
CA ILE A 82 -7.42 -13.31 -2.90
C ILE A 82 -7.65 -12.53 -4.18
N LEU A 83 -7.22 -11.27 -4.19
CA LEU A 83 -7.35 -10.41 -5.36
C LEU A 83 -6.59 -10.98 -6.57
N GLN A 84 -7.23 -10.98 -7.72
CA GLN A 84 -6.60 -11.39 -8.98
C GLN A 84 -5.39 -10.51 -9.32
N ASP A 85 -5.45 -9.21 -9.03
CA ASP A 85 -4.34 -8.26 -9.20
C ASP A 85 -3.05 -8.73 -8.53
N VAL A 86 -3.16 -9.34 -7.34
CA VAL A 86 -2.01 -9.87 -6.58
C VAL A 86 -1.38 -11.06 -7.30
N LEU A 87 -2.22 -11.95 -7.86
CA LEU A 87 -1.78 -13.11 -8.63
C LEU A 87 -1.12 -12.69 -9.94
N ASP A 88 -1.73 -11.75 -10.66
CA ASP A 88 -1.24 -11.23 -11.94
C ASP A 88 0.08 -10.47 -11.77
N PHE A 89 0.17 -9.63 -10.72
CA PHE A 89 1.43 -8.96 -10.38
C PHE A 89 2.54 -9.98 -10.11
N TRP A 90 2.26 -10.96 -9.26
CA TRP A 90 3.27 -11.99 -8.92
C TRP A 90 3.72 -12.78 -10.14
N ALA A 91 2.80 -13.16 -11.02
CA ALA A 91 3.12 -13.86 -12.27
C ALA A 91 3.98 -13.01 -13.23
N SER A 92 3.86 -11.67 -13.19
CA SER A 92 4.64 -10.75 -14.02
C SER A 92 6.07 -10.51 -13.52
N ARG A 93 6.44 -11.00 -12.35
CA ARG A 93 7.70 -10.64 -11.67
C ARG A 93 8.96 -11.10 -12.38
N ASP A 94 8.93 -12.24 -13.07
CA ASP A 94 10.11 -12.81 -13.74
C ASP A 94 10.63 -11.91 -14.87
N GLY A 95 9.75 -11.12 -15.50
CA GLY A 95 10.10 -10.13 -16.51
C GLY A 95 10.30 -8.70 -15.95
N ARG A 96 10.25 -8.55 -14.62
CA ARG A 96 10.23 -7.25 -13.96
C ARG A 96 11.29 -7.20 -12.86
N PRO A 97 12.41 -6.53 -13.07
CA PRO A 97 13.41 -6.36 -12.04
C PRO A 97 12.84 -5.60 -10.85
N ARG A 98 13.19 -6.02 -9.65
CA ARG A 98 12.90 -5.26 -8.43
C ARG A 98 13.94 -4.16 -8.29
N GLU A 99 13.56 -2.96 -8.62
CA GLU A 99 14.39 -1.78 -8.48
C GLU A 99 14.19 -1.12 -7.11
N GLY A 100 15.09 -0.24 -6.70
CA GLY A 100 14.97 0.51 -5.47
C GLY A 100 15.02 -0.27 -4.15
N ARG A 101 15.23 -1.57 -4.15
CA ARG A 101 15.37 -2.44 -2.96
C ARG A 101 14.20 -2.40 -1.98
N SER A 102 13.00 -2.06 -2.45
CA SER A 102 11.77 -2.04 -1.65
C SER A 102 10.81 -3.18 -2.04
N GLY A 103 9.84 -3.45 -1.18
CA GLY A 103 8.74 -4.39 -1.44
C GLY A 103 7.48 -3.71 -1.95
N HIS A 104 7.42 -2.38 -2.01
CA HIS A 104 6.20 -1.67 -2.34
C HIS A 104 5.81 -1.86 -3.80
N VAL A 105 4.50 -1.95 -4.04
CA VAL A 105 3.90 -1.94 -5.37
C VAL A 105 3.14 -0.63 -5.51
N ILE A 106 3.56 0.20 -6.45
CA ILE A 106 3.06 1.56 -6.64
C ILE A 106 2.20 1.59 -7.90
N THR A 107 0.94 1.99 -7.78
CA THR A 107 0.03 2.15 -8.92
C THR A 107 0.12 3.56 -9.45
N GLY A 108 0.27 3.70 -10.77
CA GLY A 108 0.45 4.96 -11.49
C GLY A 108 1.51 4.84 -12.58
N PRO A 109 1.97 5.99 -13.09
CA PRO A 109 1.71 7.35 -12.66
C PRO A 109 0.45 7.98 -13.28
N VAL A 110 -0.05 9.03 -12.65
CA VAL A 110 -1.14 9.88 -13.13
C VAL A 110 -0.56 11.22 -13.56
N TYR A 111 -0.75 11.60 -14.81
CA TYR A 111 -0.31 12.91 -15.33
C TYR A 111 -1.37 13.97 -15.08
N VAL A 112 -1.00 15.08 -14.47
CA VAL A 112 -1.89 16.23 -14.25
C VAL A 112 -1.57 17.32 -15.25
N GLU A 113 -2.47 17.58 -16.21
CA GLU A 113 -2.26 18.61 -17.22
C GLU A 113 -2.03 19.98 -16.62
N GLY A 114 -0.99 20.66 -17.09
CA GLY A 114 -0.63 22.00 -16.66
C GLY A 114 0.15 22.09 -15.34
N ALA A 115 0.39 20.98 -14.67
CA ALA A 115 1.30 20.99 -13.51
C ALA A 115 2.75 21.11 -13.99
N GLU A 116 3.45 22.13 -13.50
CA GLU A 116 4.82 22.46 -13.91
C GLU A 116 5.79 22.44 -12.72
N PRO A 117 7.09 22.18 -12.94
CA PRO A 117 8.10 22.24 -11.89
C PRO A 117 8.07 23.57 -11.13
N GLY A 118 7.95 23.48 -9.81
CA GLY A 118 7.83 24.63 -8.92
C GLY A 118 6.39 24.90 -8.45
N ASP A 119 5.41 24.24 -9.05
CA ASP A 119 4.04 24.25 -8.53
C ASP A 119 3.90 23.38 -7.27
N MET A 120 2.75 23.47 -6.65
CA MET A 120 2.33 22.60 -5.55
C MET A 120 1.10 21.81 -6.00
N LEU A 121 1.20 20.48 -5.99
CA LEU A 121 0.07 19.59 -6.26
C LEU A 121 -0.68 19.33 -4.95
N GLU A 122 -1.93 19.77 -4.88
CA GLU A 122 -2.85 19.45 -3.80
C GLU A 122 -3.57 18.13 -4.12
N VAL A 123 -3.34 17.10 -3.31
CA VAL A 123 -4.00 15.79 -3.43
C VAL A 123 -5.05 15.66 -2.34
N GLN A 124 -6.32 15.68 -2.71
CA GLN A 124 -7.44 15.47 -1.79
C GLN A 124 -7.82 13.99 -1.76
N ILE A 125 -7.74 13.38 -0.59
CA ILE A 125 -8.15 11.99 -0.37
C ILE A 125 -9.65 11.96 -0.09
N LEU A 126 -10.45 11.65 -1.10
CA LEU A 126 -11.91 11.71 -1.00
C LEU A 126 -12.49 10.50 -0.27
N ASP A 127 -11.97 9.31 -0.55
CA ASP A 127 -12.43 8.05 0.02
C ASP A 127 -11.31 7.00 0.01
N ILE A 128 -11.34 6.06 0.96
CA ILE A 128 -10.44 4.91 1.01
C ILE A 128 -11.25 3.68 1.37
N GLN A 129 -11.36 2.74 0.45
CA GLN A 129 -12.08 1.49 0.65
C GLN A 129 -11.14 0.29 0.67
N THR A 130 -11.29 -0.56 1.67
CA THR A 130 -10.57 -1.83 1.70
C THR A 130 -11.16 -2.80 0.68
N ARG A 131 -10.31 -3.42 -0.15
CA ARG A 131 -10.74 -4.31 -1.24
C ARG A 131 -10.93 -5.76 -0.79
N VAL A 132 -10.50 -6.10 0.41
CA VAL A 132 -10.58 -7.44 1.01
C VAL A 132 -10.94 -7.32 2.48
N PRO A 133 -11.66 -8.30 3.08
CA PRO A 133 -12.10 -8.24 4.47
C PRO A 133 -11.00 -8.74 5.44
N TRP A 134 -9.74 -8.44 5.16
CA TRP A 134 -8.61 -8.84 5.98
C TRP A 134 -7.38 -7.96 5.75
N GLY A 135 -6.51 -7.94 6.73
CA GLY A 135 -5.17 -7.38 6.64
C GLY A 135 -4.13 -8.33 7.26
N ILE A 136 -2.85 -8.09 6.99
CA ILE A 136 -1.76 -8.88 7.56
C ILE A 136 -0.84 -7.96 8.35
N ASN A 137 -0.63 -8.28 9.62
CA ASN A 137 0.40 -7.68 10.46
C ASN A 137 1.57 -8.66 10.60
N ASN A 138 2.79 -8.17 10.40
CA ASN A 138 4.01 -8.93 10.59
C ASN A 138 4.79 -8.36 11.77
N THR A 139 5.20 -9.22 12.69
CA THR A 139 6.08 -8.86 13.79
C THR A 139 7.30 -9.75 13.82
N SER A 140 8.45 -9.20 14.19
CA SER A 140 9.65 -9.96 14.50
C SER A 140 10.45 -9.23 15.56
N ALA A 141 11.18 -9.96 16.37
CA ALA A 141 12.04 -9.38 17.41
C ALA A 141 13.15 -8.46 16.83
N ARG A 142 13.51 -8.67 15.58
CA ARG A 142 14.59 -7.92 14.90
C ARG A 142 14.06 -6.90 13.88
N GLY A 143 12.76 -6.59 13.93
CA GLY A 143 12.12 -5.66 13.01
C GLY A 143 11.50 -4.46 13.71
N GLY A 144 11.36 -3.34 12.97
CA GLY A 144 10.72 -2.13 13.47
C GLY A 144 11.62 -1.25 14.33
N VAL A 145 11.01 -0.26 14.98
CA VAL A 145 11.70 0.77 15.77
C VAL A 145 12.37 0.24 17.05
N PHE A 146 11.96 -0.93 17.50
CA PHE A 146 12.52 -1.60 18.68
C PHE A 146 13.55 -2.67 18.32
N SER A 147 14.09 -2.64 17.12
CA SER A 147 15.21 -3.48 16.72
C SER A 147 16.52 -3.00 17.34
N GLN A 148 17.64 -3.51 16.90
CA GLN A 148 18.99 -3.24 17.44
C GLN A 148 19.19 -1.80 17.92
N GLY A 149 19.73 -1.65 19.12
CA GLY A 149 20.03 -0.36 19.74
C GLY A 149 18.94 0.24 20.61
N TYR A 150 17.81 -0.44 20.78
CA TYR A 150 16.79 -0.01 21.75
C TYR A 150 17.33 -0.14 23.17
N PRO A 151 17.11 0.86 24.05
CA PRO A 151 17.53 0.78 25.44
C PRO A 151 16.93 -0.44 26.15
N GLY A 152 17.78 -1.32 26.67
CA GLY A 152 17.39 -2.60 27.26
C GLY A 152 17.33 -3.77 26.27
N PHE A 153 17.74 -3.56 25.02
CA PHE A 153 17.91 -4.65 24.07
C PHE A 153 19.14 -5.49 24.48
N ASP A 154 18.92 -6.78 24.66
CA ASP A 154 19.95 -7.77 24.93
C ASP A 154 19.94 -8.78 23.79
N ASP A 155 21.05 -8.87 23.03
CA ASP A 155 21.16 -9.79 21.88
C ASP A 155 21.08 -11.26 22.30
N ASP A 156 21.40 -11.55 23.56
CA ASP A 156 21.39 -12.91 24.14
C ASP A 156 20.06 -13.25 24.82
N ASP A 157 19.05 -12.33 24.85
CA ASP A 157 17.75 -12.60 25.42
C ASP A 157 16.97 -13.65 24.59
N PRO A 158 16.65 -14.83 25.13
CA PRO A 158 15.88 -15.85 24.45
C PRO A 158 14.48 -15.37 24.02
N ALA A 159 13.93 -14.34 24.66
CA ALA A 159 12.66 -13.75 24.27
C ALA A 159 12.74 -13.07 22.89
N LEU A 160 13.93 -12.71 22.43
CA LEU A 160 14.18 -12.13 21.11
C LEU A 160 14.28 -13.18 20.00
N ASP A 161 14.38 -14.44 20.34
CA ASP A 161 14.27 -15.57 19.40
C ASP A 161 12.82 -15.86 18.97
N ILE A 162 11.94 -14.88 19.15
CA ILE A 162 10.57 -14.96 18.68
C ILE A 162 10.59 -15.03 17.15
N ALA A 163 10.18 -16.17 16.62
CA ALA A 163 9.99 -16.34 15.20
C ALA A 163 9.05 -15.25 14.66
N GLN A 164 9.36 -14.76 13.46
CA GLN A 164 8.48 -13.82 12.77
C GLN A 164 7.03 -14.35 12.82
N ARG A 165 6.15 -13.55 13.40
CA ARG A 165 4.71 -13.86 13.44
C ARG A 165 3.99 -13.08 12.35
N ARG A 166 3.15 -13.79 11.62
CA ARG A 166 2.21 -13.20 10.66
C ARG A 166 0.82 -13.37 11.25
N HIS A 167 0.16 -12.26 11.48
CA HIS A 167 -1.18 -12.23 12.06
C HIS A 167 -2.15 -11.73 11.00
N VAL A 168 -3.05 -12.61 10.56
CA VAL A 168 -4.17 -12.23 9.68
C VAL A 168 -5.25 -11.63 10.58
N ILE A 169 -5.58 -10.38 10.31
CA ILE A 169 -6.60 -9.63 11.05
C ILE A 169 -7.81 -9.51 10.12
N ARG A 170 -8.93 -10.11 10.52
CA ARG A 170 -10.20 -9.99 9.79
C ARG A 170 -10.80 -8.63 10.05
N THR A 171 -11.53 -8.11 9.07
CA THR A 171 -12.31 -6.88 9.20
C THR A 171 -13.80 -7.18 9.05
N GLY A 172 -14.65 -6.30 9.53
CA GLY A 172 -16.08 -6.44 9.45
C GLY A 172 -16.78 -5.26 10.12
N GLU A 173 -18.09 -5.38 10.31
CA GLU A 173 -18.91 -4.33 10.90
C GLU A 173 -19.49 -4.75 12.25
N VAL A 174 -19.44 -3.85 13.22
CA VAL A 174 -20.09 -4.00 14.53
C VAL A 174 -20.83 -2.70 14.86
N ASP A 175 -22.14 -2.80 15.08
CA ASP A 175 -23.01 -1.67 15.38
C ASP A 175 -22.90 -0.51 14.37
N GLY A 176 -22.80 -0.82 13.06
CA GLY A 176 -22.69 0.15 11.98
C GLY A 176 -21.32 0.81 11.87
N ARG A 177 -20.28 0.22 12.47
CA ARG A 177 -18.89 0.71 12.40
C ARG A 177 -17.97 -0.39 11.87
N GLU A 178 -17.14 -0.04 10.92
CA GLU A 178 -16.09 -0.92 10.46
C GLU A 178 -14.99 -1.11 11.52
N VAL A 179 -14.63 -2.36 11.77
CA VAL A 179 -13.63 -2.73 12.77
C VAL A 179 -12.67 -3.81 12.24
N ALA A 180 -11.48 -3.82 12.79
CA ALA A 180 -10.54 -4.92 12.69
C ALA A 180 -10.61 -5.79 13.97
N PHE A 181 -10.74 -7.09 13.81
CA PHE A 181 -10.77 -8.05 14.90
C PHE A 181 -9.34 -8.51 15.23
N PHE A 182 -8.67 -7.75 16.08
CA PHE A 182 -7.29 -8.07 16.46
C PHE A 182 -7.22 -9.38 17.27
N SER A 183 -8.17 -9.59 18.14
CA SER A 183 -8.40 -10.85 18.87
C SER A 183 -9.90 -10.99 19.18
N PRO A 184 -10.36 -12.13 19.76
CA PRO A 184 -11.75 -12.29 20.17
C PRO A 184 -12.26 -11.17 21.10
N ASP A 185 -11.38 -10.60 21.90
CA ASP A 185 -11.71 -9.59 22.92
C ASP A 185 -11.27 -8.17 22.53
N ILE A 186 -10.56 -7.99 21.38
CA ILE A 186 -10.03 -6.70 20.99
C ILE A 186 -10.51 -6.36 19.56
N GLN A 187 -11.30 -5.30 19.49
CA GLN A 187 -11.75 -4.70 18.23
C GLN A 187 -11.12 -3.31 18.10
N VAL A 188 -10.61 -3.02 16.91
CA VAL A 188 -10.00 -1.72 16.59
C VAL A 188 -10.84 -1.07 15.50
N PRO A 189 -11.36 0.16 15.69
CA PRO A 189 -12.04 0.88 14.63
C PRO A 189 -11.14 1.00 13.40
N LEU A 190 -11.68 0.75 12.21
CA LEU A 190 -10.94 0.95 10.97
C LEU A 190 -10.80 2.45 10.68
N ALA A 191 -9.59 2.83 10.34
CA ALA A 191 -9.24 4.14 9.83
C ALA A 191 -8.17 3.96 8.74
N PRO A 192 -8.56 3.46 7.55
CA PRO A 192 -7.60 3.24 6.48
C PRO A 192 -6.97 4.57 6.05
N PHE A 193 -5.69 4.56 5.75
CA PHE A 193 -4.95 5.73 5.33
C PHE A 193 -4.00 5.41 4.17
N MET A 194 -3.59 6.45 3.44
CA MET A 194 -2.63 6.33 2.35
C MET A 194 -1.22 6.27 2.93
N GLY A 195 -0.62 5.08 2.95
CA GLY A 195 0.78 4.90 3.37
C GLY A 195 1.77 5.52 2.39
N ILE A 196 1.44 5.49 1.09
CA ILE A 196 2.29 6.03 0.02
C ILE A 196 1.46 6.97 -0.85
N VAL A 197 1.89 8.23 -0.91
CA VAL A 197 1.43 9.24 -1.88
C VAL A 197 2.66 9.99 -2.36
N ALA A 198 2.87 10.07 -3.67
CA ALA A 198 4.08 10.69 -4.21
C ALA A 198 3.81 11.38 -5.54
N VAL A 199 4.55 12.43 -5.81
CA VAL A 199 4.87 12.91 -7.16
C VAL A 199 6.17 12.26 -7.64
N ALA A 200 6.51 12.40 -8.93
CA ALA A 200 7.81 11.96 -9.42
C ALA A 200 8.94 12.68 -8.68
N PRO A 201 9.90 11.95 -8.10
CA PRO A 201 10.97 12.56 -7.33
C PRO A 201 11.98 13.29 -8.20
N ASP A 202 12.59 14.34 -7.67
CA ASP A 202 13.77 14.95 -8.28
C ASP A 202 14.92 13.93 -8.30
N PRO A 203 15.48 13.58 -9.45
CA PRO A 203 16.57 12.59 -9.54
C PRO A 203 17.87 13.03 -8.83
N VAL A 204 18.00 14.30 -8.46
CA VAL A 204 19.15 14.84 -7.73
C VAL A 204 19.10 14.53 -6.23
N VAL A 205 17.91 14.20 -5.68
CA VAL A 205 17.70 14.03 -4.23
C VAL A 205 17.92 12.58 -3.75
N GLY A 206 18.36 11.69 -4.62
CA GLY A 206 18.60 10.30 -4.24
C GLY A 206 19.66 10.17 -3.12
N GLU A 207 19.30 9.56 -1.99
CA GLU A 207 20.25 9.31 -0.90
C GLU A 207 21.33 8.32 -1.34
N PRO A 208 22.62 8.61 -1.03
CA PRO A 208 23.70 7.71 -1.34
C PRO A 208 23.48 6.30 -0.76
N GLY A 209 23.53 5.28 -1.61
CA GLY A 209 23.33 3.87 -1.21
C GLY A 209 21.88 3.41 -1.15
N VAL A 210 20.90 4.29 -1.32
CA VAL A 210 19.48 3.97 -1.31
C VAL A 210 18.88 4.09 -2.71
N SER A 211 19.35 5.01 -3.52
CA SER A 211 18.93 5.20 -4.91
C SER A 211 20.10 5.02 -5.88
N VAL A 212 19.79 4.55 -7.06
CA VAL A 212 20.66 4.52 -8.22
C VAL A 212 20.37 5.77 -9.05
N PRO A 213 21.31 6.38 -9.77
CA PRO A 213 21.02 7.51 -10.65
C PRO A 213 19.82 7.23 -11.55
N GLY A 214 18.79 8.09 -11.48
CA GLY A 214 17.53 7.92 -12.22
C GLY A 214 16.51 6.97 -11.58
N VAL A 215 16.83 6.34 -10.44
CA VAL A 215 15.93 5.42 -9.74
C VAL A 215 15.81 5.82 -8.28
N GLN A 216 14.65 6.31 -7.87
CA GLN A 216 14.35 6.59 -6.47
C GLN A 216 13.67 5.38 -5.84
N SER A 217 14.28 4.82 -4.77
CA SER A 217 13.66 3.76 -3.98
C SER A 217 12.33 4.24 -3.40
N SER A 218 11.32 3.38 -3.41
CA SER A 218 10.03 3.67 -2.77
C SER A 218 10.06 3.55 -1.24
N ARG A 219 11.18 3.17 -0.63
CA ARG A 219 11.25 2.95 0.82
C ARG A 219 11.40 4.24 1.63
N PRO A 220 12.37 5.12 1.38
CA PRO A 220 12.45 6.37 2.12
C PRO A 220 11.44 7.37 1.56
N PRO A 221 10.75 8.11 2.41
CA PRO A 221 10.02 9.31 1.99
C PRO A 221 11.00 10.45 1.69
N GLY A 222 10.51 11.50 1.04
CA GLY A 222 11.28 12.70 0.73
C GLY A 222 10.39 13.89 0.47
N ALA A 223 10.97 14.96 -0.10
CA ALA A 223 10.20 16.14 -0.50
C ALA A 223 9.08 15.82 -1.51
N PHE A 224 9.27 14.75 -2.29
CA PHE A 224 8.28 14.23 -3.25
C PHE A 224 7.11 13.48 -2.59
N GLY A 225 7.03 13.42 -1.27
CA GLY A 225 6.12 12.52 -0.54
C GLY A 225 6.74 11.13 -0.37
N GLY A 226 6.11 10.13 -0.94
CA GLY A 226 6.59 8.75 -0.91
C GLY A 226 5.97 7.92 0.21
N ASN A 227 6.77 7.08 0.84
CA ASN A 227 6.36 6.18 1.93
C ASN A 227 6.24 6.96 3.25
N LEU A 228 5.23 7.80 3.32
CA LEU A 228 5.02 8.72 4.44
C LEU A 228 4.55 8.02 5.71
N ASP A 229 3.74 6.97 5.56
CA ASP A 229 3.12 6.22 6.66
C ASP A 229 2.44 7.12 7.71
N VAL A 230 1.85 8.23 7.26
CA VAL A 230 1.13 9.18 8.12
C VAL A 230 -0.30 8.67 8.30
N LYS A 231 -0.61 8.19 9.50
CA LYS A 231 -1.92 7.62 9.85
C LYS A 231 -3.10 8.60 9.69
N ASP A 232 -2.80 9.89 9.59
CA ASP A 232 -3.81 10.94 9.46
C ASP A 232 -4.15 11.24 7.98
N LEU A 233 -3.49 10.62 7.00
CA LEU A 233 -3.84 10.70 5.57
C LEU A 233 -5.04 9.80 5.23
N THR A 234 -6.14 10.03 5.92
CA THR A 234 -7.41 9.32 5.78
C THR A 234 -8.34 10.03 4.79
N ALA A 235 -9.48 9.42 4.48
CA ALA A 235 -10.54 10.08 3.71
C ALA A 235 -10.92 11.44 4.32
N GLY A 236 -11.11 12.45 3.48
CA GLY A 236 -11.39 13.84 3.87
C GLY A 236 -10.16 14.69 4.19
N THR A 237 -8.96 14.16 4.01
CA THR A 237 -7.72 14.94 4.22
C THR A 237 -7.06 15.33 2.91
N THR A 238 -6.13 16.27 2.99
CA THR A 238 -5.36 16.80 1.85
C THR A 238 -3.87 16.71 2.15
N VAL A 239 -3.08 16.42 1.13
CA VAL A 239 -1.62 16.52 1.17
C VAL A 239 -1.12 17.37 0.01
N ASP A 240 -0.21 18.30 0.30
CA ASP A 240 0.44 19.17 -0.67
C ASP A 240 1.84 18.64 -0.98
N LEU A 241 2.13 18.45 -2.27
CA LEU A 241 3.40 17.89 -2.75
C LEU A 241 4.02 18.83 -3.79
N PRO A 242 5.32 19.17 -3.69
CA PRO A 242 6.00 20.00 -4.68
C PRO A 242 6.17 19.26 -6.00
N VAL A 243 5.89 19.92 -7.10
CA VAL A 243 6.06 19.36 -8.45
C VAL A 243 7.51 19.54 -8.91
N PHE A 244 8.18 18.45 -9.32
CA PHE A 244 9.56 18.47 -9.83
C PHE A 244 9.63 18.25 -11.33
N HIS A 245 8.63 17.61 -11.91
CA HIS A 245 8.56 17.29 -13.34
C HIS A 245 7.21 17.72 -13.92
N PRO A 246 7.12 18.03 -15.24
CA PRO A 246 5.84 18.37 -15.85
C PRO A 246 4.81 17.25 -15.62
N GLY A 247 3.57 17.65 -15.29
CA GLY A 247 2.51 16.70 -14.98
C GLY A 247 2.60 16.04 -13.60
N ALA A 248 3.56 16.45 -12.77
CA ALA A 248 3.88 15.84 -11.47
C ALA A 248 4.39 14.38 -11.58
N LEU A 249 4.87 14.01 -12.78
CA LEU A 249 5.46 12.71 -13.11
C LEU A 249 6.97 12.75 -13.06
#